data_fcf3a1613ba7bb17a32a0c4aa561cedc
#
_entry.id   fcf3a1613ba7bb17a32a0c4aa561cedc
#
_cell.length_a   1.000
_cell.length_b   1.000
_cell.length_c   1.000
_cell.angle_alpha   90.00
_cell.angle_beta   90.00
_cell.angle_gamma   90.00
#
_symmetry.space_group_name_H-M   'P 1'
#
loop_
_entity.id
_entity.type
_entity.pdbx_description
1 polymer ?
#
loop_
_entity_poly.entity_id
_entity_poly.type
_entity_poly.pdbx_seq_one_letter_code
_entity_poly.pdbx_strand_id
1 'polypeptide(L)'
;MQAEAHLDPDRAVDPEVRDRILSNALKGPSAGFSQGFELLVAEAPSDLALFWSVTWPPEEDDGLPHLAGMRRAPLIVVPLSHKGAYLDRYAEADKGWTDRDEARWPVPYWDIDTGFAALLMLLTVVDEGLGACFFGIAPGRIAGFRAAFGVPDALTPIGAVSIGHRAHDAPSPSIPGRRRQPGSVVHHGRY
;
A
#
# COMPACT_ATOMS: atom_id res chain seq x y z
N MET A 1 -8.91 12.80 2.48
CA MET A 1 -7.59 12.31 2.93
C MET A 1 -6.55 12.94 2.03
N GLN A 2 -5.57 13.60 2.58
CA GLN A 2 -4.41 14.13 1.86
C GLN A 2 -3.23 13.24 2.19
N ALA A 3 -2.42 12.87 1.19
CA ALA A 3 -1.19 12.13 1.46
C ALA A 3 -0.26 13.03 2.28
N GLU A 4 0.16 12.57 3.44
CA GLU A 4 1.10 13.28 4.32
C GLU A 4 2.50 12.83 3.96
N ALA A 5 3.26 13.72 3.34
CA ALA A 5 4.63 13.43 2.90
C ALA A 5 5.69 13.77 3.97
N HIS A 6 5.34 14.52 5.03
CA HIS A 6 6.26 14.89 6.10
C HIS A 6 5.84 14.25 7.40
N LEU A 7 6.67 13.30 7.87
CA LEU A 7 6.46 12.54 9.09
C LEU A 7 7.57 12.83 10.11
N ASP A 8 7.24 12.75 11.41
CA ASP A 8 8.17 12.95 12.51
C ASP A 8 8.99 11.66 12.74
N PRO A 9 10.32 11.65 12.51
CA PRO A 9 11.13 10.46 12.67
C PRO A 9 11.44 10.12 14.14
N ASP A 10 11.31 11.09 15.03
CA ASP A 10 11.67 10.96 16.43
C ASP A 10 10.51 10.41 17.27
N ARG A 11 9.36 10.22 16.63
CA ARG A 11 8.15 9.74 17.28
C ARG A 11 7.65 8.44 16.67
N ALA A 12 7.94 7.32 17.34
CA ALA A 12 7.48 6.00 16.93
C ALA A 12 5.94 5.91 16.92
N VAL A 13 5.40 5.04 16.08
CA VAL A 13 3.98 4.65 16.13
C VAL A 13 3.79 3.72 17.33
N ASP A 14 2.78 3.99 18.14
CA ASP A 14 2.42 3.12 19.26
C ASP A 14 2.13 1.69 18.78
N PRO A 15 2.68 0.63 19.41
CA PRO A 15 2.44 -0.75 19.00
C PRO A 15 0.96 -1.14 18.94
N GLU A 16 0.11 -0.66 19.87
CA GLU A 16 -1.33 -0.96 19.84
C GLU A 16 -2.01 -0.30 18.64
N VAL A 17 -1.59 0.92 18.29
CA VAL A 17 -2.09 1.65 17.11
C VAL A 17 -1.63 0.94 15.83
N ARG A 18 -0.34 0.56 15.73
CA ARG A 18 0.17 -0.24 14.61
C ARG A 18 -0.64 -1.52 14.42
N ASP A 19 -0.84 -2.29 15.49
CA ASP A 19 -1.56 -3.57 15.45
C ASP A 19 -3.03 -3.37 15.03
N ARG A 20 -3.65 -2.26 15.44
CA ARG A 20 -5.01 -1.88 15.00
C ARG A 20 -5.05 -1.55 13.52
N ILE A 21 -4.07 -0.81 13.01
CA ILE A 21 -3.94 -0.49 11.58
C ILE A 21 -3.82 -1.78 10.77
N LEU A 22 -2.93 -2.68 11.16
CA LEU A 22 -2.74 -3.96 10.48
C LEU A 22 -3.98 -4.86 10.56
N SER A 23 -4.60 -4.98 11.76
CA SER A 23 -5.83 -5.75 11.95
C SER A 23 -6.99 -5.24 11.11
N ASN A 24 -7.15 -3.93 10.95
CA ASN A 24 -8.20 -3.34 10.13
C ASN A 24 -7.96 -3.59 8.63
N ALA A 25 -6.72 -3.61 8.17
CA ALA A 25 -6.39 -3.99 6.80
C ALA A 25 -6.93 -5.39 6.44
N LEU A 26 -6.85 -6.34 7.37
CA LEU A 26 -7.33 -7.72 7.18
C LEU A 26 -8.86 -7.86 7.07
N LYS A 27 -9.61 -6.80 7.36
CA LYS A 27 -11.08 -6.77 7.24
C LYS A 27 -11.56 -6.39 5.84
N GLY A 28 -10.64 -6.15 4.90
CA GLY A 28 -10.97 -5.83 3.52
C GLY A 28 -11.77 -6.93 2.84
N PRO A 29 -12.73 -6.57 1.96
CA PRO A 29 -13.40 -7.57 1.14
C PRO A 29 -12.43 -8.18 0.14
N SER A 30 -12.68 -9.44 -0.25
CA SER A 30 -11.95 -10.08 -1.35
C SER A 30 -12.86 -10.96 -2.20
N ALA A 31 -12.59 -10.99 -3.51
CA ALA A 31 -13.36 -11.79 -4.45
C ALA A 31 -13.34 -13.27 -4.03
N GLY A 32 -14.54 -13.87 -3.89
CA GLY A 32 -14.68 -15.26 -3.40
C GLY A 32 -14.18 -15.50 -1.99
N PHE A 33 -13.94 -14.45 -1.20
CA PHE A 33 -13.26 -14.50 0.09
C PHE A 33 -11.88 -15.16 0.01
N SER A 34 -11.13 -14.86 -1.08
CA SER A 34 -9.80 -15.42 -1.33
C SER A 34 -8.76 -14.96 -0.33
N GLN A 35 -8.88 -13.75 0.21
CA GLN A 35 -7.93 -13.11 1.15
C GLN A 35 -6.46 -13.23 0.70
N GLY A 36 -6.24 -13.12 -0.61
CA GLY A 36 -4.96 -13.36 -1.26
C GLY A 36 -4.06 -12.13 -1.21
N PHE A 37 -3.70 -11.69 -0.01
CA PHE A 37 -2.69 -10.65 0.20
C PHE A 37 -1.94 -10.88 1.50
N GLU A 38 -0.75 -10.31 1.58
CA GLU A 38 0.10 -10.30 2.76
C GLU A 38 0.60 -8.89 3.04
N LEU A 39 1.04 -8.63 4.26
CA LEU A 39 1.60 -7.35 4.68
C LEU A 39 3.01 -7.56 5.20
N LEU A 40 4.01 -6.96 4.53
CA LEU A 40 5.36 -6.87 5.05
C LEU A 40 5.50 -5.58 5.83
N VAL A 41 5.95 -5.68 7.08
CA VAL A 41 6.09 -4.53 8.00
C VAL A 41 7.57 -4.28 8.26
N ALA A 42 8.03 -3.06 8.02
CA ALA A 42 9.36 -2.59 8.35
C ALA A 42 9.24 -1.44 9.37
N GLU A 43 9.78 -1.66 10.58
CA GLU A 43 9.77 -0.67 11.68
C GLU A 43 11.11 -0.57 12.40
N ALA A 44 11.94 -1.64 12.37
CA ALA A 44 13.29 -1.53 12.89
C ALA A 44 14.12 -0.57 12.02
N PRO A 45 15.00 0.26 12.62
CA PRO A 45 15.84 1.18 11.86
C PRO A 45 16.64 0.50 10.72
N SER A 46 17.09 -0.75 10.95
CA SER A 46 17.77 -1.56 9.93
C SER A 46 16.88 -1.90 8.75
N ASP A 47 15.59 -2.23 9.01
CA ASP A 47 14.65 -2.62 7.96
C ASP A 47 14.21 -1.40 7.15
N LEU A 48 14.00 -0.27 7.82
CA LEU A 48 13.72 1.01 7.15
C LEU A 48 14.88 1.44 6.26
N ALA A 49 16.13 1.36 6.78
CA ALA A 49 17.32 1.67 5.98
C ALA A 49 17.46 0.72 4.78
N LEU A 50 17.23 -0.59 4.99
CA LEU A 50 17.25 -1.59 3.91
C LEU A 50 16.17 -1.30 2.88
N PHE A 51 14.93 -1.02 3.31
CA PHE A 51 13.82 -0.69 2.40
C PHE A 51 14.19 0.45 1.46
N TRP A 52 14.65 1.58 2.00
CA TRP A 52 15.00 2.75 1.19
C TRP A 52 16.20 2.51 0.30
N SER A 53 17.21 1.75 0.75
CA SER A 53 18.40 1.45 -0.05
C SER A 53 18.10 0.64 -1.31
N VAL A 54 17.08 -0.24 -1.27
CA VAL A 54 16.72 -1.10 -2.41
C VAL A 54 15.57 -0.56 -3.27
N THR A 55 14.70 0.29 -2.70
CA THR A 55 13.53 0.83 -3.41
C THR A 55 13.77 2.22 -3.97
N TRP A 56 14.56 3.05 -3.27
CA TRP A 56 14.89 4.42 -3.66
C TRP A 56 16.21 4.85 -3.03
N PRO A 57 17.33 4.42 -3.59
CA PRO A 57 18.65 4.70 -3.01
C PRO A 57 18.96 6.20 -3.01
N PRO A 58 19.79 6.67 -2.05
CA PRO A 58 20.09 8.10 -1.87
C PRO A 58 20.63 8.80 -3.10
N GLU A 59 21.37 8.11 -3.94
CA GLU A 59 21.94 8.64 -5.20
C GLU A 59 20.89 8.94 -6.27
N GLU A 60 19.66 8.44 -6.12
CA GLU A 60 18.52 8.71 -6.99
C GLU A 60 17.57 9.77 -6.40
N ASP A 61 17.98 10.41 -5.30
CA ASP A 61 17.21 11.47 -4.68
C ASP A 61 17.35 12.76 -5.49
N ASP A 62 16.36 13.06 -6.33
CA ASP A 62 16.31 14.26 -7.16
C ASP A 62 16.03 15.54 -6.33
N GLY A 63 16.22 15.50 -5.02
CA GLY A 63 15.92 16.62 -4.12
C GLY A 63 14.42 16.89 -3.97
N LEU A 64 13.57 15.87 -4.21
CA LEU A 64 12.12 15.98 -4.09
C LEU A 64 11.72 16.09 -2.61
N PRO A 65 11.16 17.22 -2.15
CA PRO A 65 10.87 17.42 -0.72
C PRO A 65 9.93 16.37 -0.11
N HIS A 66 8.97 15.87 -0.91
CA HIS A 66 8.03 14.85 -0.44
C HIS A 66 8.71 13.50 -0.20
N LEU A 67 9.74 13.16 -0.97
CA LEU A 67 10.51 11.92 -0.76
C LEU A 67 11.30 12.00 0.54
N ALA A 68 11.98 13.11 0.78
CA ALA A 68 12.70 13.34 2.04
C ALA A 68 11.76 13.22 3.25
N GLY A 69 10.52 13.72 3.15
CA GLY A 69 9.50 13.58 4.18
C GLY A 69 9.07 12.13 4.42
N MET A 70 8.84 11.37 3.34
CA MET A 70 8.43 9.94 3.44
C MET A 70 9.53 9.06 4.03
N ARG A 71 10.81 9.35 3.74
CA ARG A 71 11.98 8.63 4.31
C ARG A 71 12.09 8.73 5.83
N ARG A 72 11.44 9.72 6.42
CA ARG A 72 11.39 9.93 7.87
C ARG A 72 10.33 9.07 8.58
N ALA A 73 9.53 8.32 7.84
CA ALA A 73 8.50 7.46 8.42
C ALA A 73 9.09 6.40 9.35
N PRO A 74 8.62 6.30 10.60
CA PRO A 74 9.05 5.26 11.53
C PRO A 74 8.45 3.89 11.23
N LEU A 75 7.49 3.80 10.31
CA LEU A 75 6.81 2.58 9.93
C LEU A 75 6.53 2.58 8.43
N ILE A 76 6.93 1.50 7.77
CA ILE A 76 6.58 1.18 6.37
C ILE A 76 5.81 -0.13 6.35
N VAL A 77 4.69 -0.16 5.62
CA VAL A 77 3.96 -1.40 5.35
C VAL A 77 3.87 -1.58 3.84
N VAL A 78 4.29 -2.75 3.35
CA VAL A 78 4.22 -3.12 1.93
C VAL A 78 3.11 -4.14 1.73
N PRO A 79 1.97 -3.76 1.14
CA PRO A 79 0.93 -4.73 0.76
C PRO A 79 1.39 -5.53 -0.46
N LEU A 80 1.32 -6.85 -0.32
CA LEU A 80 1.76 -7.86 -1.29
C LEU A 80 0.54 -8.60 -1.81
N SER A 81 0.26 -8.56 -3.11
CA SER A 81 -0.84 -9.31 -3.71
C SER A 81 -0.42 -10.74 -4.05
N HIS A 82 -1.34 -11.69 -3.89
CA HIS A 82 -1.13 -13.11 -4.11
C HIS A 82 -2.13 -13.65 -5.15
N LYS A 83 -1.83 -13.47 -6.43
CA LYS A 83 -2.68 -13.94 -7.55
C LYS A 83 -3.03 -15.43 -7.42
N GLY A 84 -2.06 -16.28 -7.06
CA GLY A 84 -2.27 -17.73 -6.91
C GLY A 84 -3.42 -18.08 -5.99
N ALA A 85 -3.59 -17.38 -4.88
CA ALA A 85 -4.68 -17.61 -3.92
C ALA A 85 -6.06 -17.44 -4.56
N TYR A 86 -6.22 -16.50 -5.49
CA TYR A 86 -7.48 -16.31 -6.23
C TYR A 86 -7.72 -17.42 -7.24
N LEU A 87 -6.69 -17.81 -7.99
CA LEU A 87 -6.80 -18.90 -8.96
C LEU A 87 -7.12 -20.22 -8.25
N ASP A 88 -6.51 -20.48 -7.08
CA ASP A 88 -6.77 -21.68 -6.26
C ASP A 88 -8.19 -21.65 -5.70
N ARG A 89 -8.61 -20.54 -5.10
CA ARG A 89 -9.95 -20.38 -4.54
C ARG A 89 -11.05 -20.60 -5.59
N TYR A 90 -10.85 -20.10 -6.81
CA TYR A 90 -11.83 -20.25 -7.87
C TYR A 90 -11.75 -21.60 -8.60
N ALA A 91 -10.70 -22.38 -8.36
CA ALA A 91 -10.62 -23.78 -8.80
C ALA A 91 -11.36 -24.75 -7.87
N GLU A 92 -11.78 -24.31 -6.67
CA GLU A 92 -12.55 -25.11 -5.74
C GLU A 92 -13.94 -25.50 -6.30
N ALA A 93 -14.53 -26.56 -5.75
CA ALA A 93 -15.72 -27.19 -6.28
C ALA A 93 -16.95 -26.27 -6.41
N ASP A 94 -17.09 -25.29 -5.48
CA ASP A 94 -18.19 -24.31 -5.50
C ASP A 94 -18.04 -23.23 -6.58
N LYS A 95 -16.84 -23.03 -7.13
CA LYS A 95 -16.53 -22.07 -8.20
C LYS A 95 -16.30 -22.75 -9.55
N GLY A 96 -15.62 -23.89 -9.55
CA GLY A 96 -15.46 -24.77 -10.70
C GLY A 96 -14.52 -24.32 -11.80
N TRP A 97 -13.68 -23.28 -11.58
CA TRP A 97 -12.69 -22.82 -12.58
C TRP A 97 -11.39 -23.62 -12.47
N THR A 98 -11.48 -24.93 -12.70
CA THR A 98 -10.39 -25.89 -12.47
C THR A 98 -9.17 -25.69 -13.37
N ASP A 99 -9.32 -24.96 -14.47
CA ASP A 99 -8.25 -24.60 -15.39
C ASP A 99 -7.34 -23.48 -14.84
N ARG A 100 -7.76 -22.77 -13.79
CA ARG A 100 -7.04 -21.64 -13.20
C ARG A 100 -6.68 -20.54 -14.21
N ASP A 101 -7.48 -20.38 -15.26
CA ASP A 101 -7.22 -19.45 -16.35
C ASP A 101 -7.41 -18.00 -15.91
N GLU A 102 -6.34 -17.20 -16.00
CA GLU A 102 -6.37 -15.77 -15.71
C GLU A 102 -7.29 -14.99 -16.66
N ALA A 103 -7.50 -15.46 -17.89
CA ALA A 103 -8.35 -14.78 -18.86
C ALA A 103 -9.83 -14.71 -18.43
N ARG A 104 -10.24 -15.48 -17.43
CA ARG A 104 -11.58 -15.39 -16.83
C ARG A 104 -11.79 -14.14 -15.98
N TRP A 105 -10.69 -13.48 -15.58
CA TRP A 105 -10.73 -12.31 -14.73
C TRP A 105 -10.71 -11.04 -15.58
N PRO A 106 -11.79 -10.23 -15.60
CA PRO A 106 -11.85 -9.02 -16.43
C PRO A 106 -10.86 -7.93 -15.95
N VAL A 107 -10.46 -8.01 -14.67
CA VAL A 107 -9.49 -7.13 -14.00
C VAL A 107 -8.74 -7.93 -12.93
N PRO A 108 -7.52 -7.51 -12.53
CA PRO A 108 -6.74 -8.21 -11.51
C PRO A 108 -7.31 -7.97 -10.09
N TYR A 109 -8.32 -8.75 -9.69
CA TYR A 109 -8.95 -8.58 -8.37
C TYR A 109 -7.97 -8.79 -7.21
N TRP A 110 -6.93 -9.60 -7.38
CA TRP A 110 -5.85 -9.74 -6.39
C TRP A 110 -5.16 -8.42 -6.05
N ASP A 111 -4.94 -7.54 -7.05
CA ASP A 111 -4.36 -6.21 -6.82
C ASP A 111 -5.40 -5.22 -6.28
N ILE A 112 -6.65 -5.29 -6.75
CA ILE A 112 -7.75 -4.44 -6.30
C ILE A 112 -8.02 -4.69 -4.81
N ASP A 113 -8.18 -5.94 -4.39
CA ASP A 113 -8.51 -6.31 -3.03
C ASP A 113 -7.35 -6.02 -2.07
N THR A 114 -6.09 -6.21 -2.54
CA THR A 114 -4.89 -5.75 -1.82
C THR A 114 -4.91 -4.22 -1.67
N GLY A 115 -5.39 -3.50 -2.68
CA GLY A 115 -5.61 -2.04 -2.62
C GLY A 115 -6.69 -1.65 -1.59
N PHE A 116 -7.74 -2.47 -1.40
CA PHE A 116 -8.71 -2.25 -0.32
C PHE A 116 -8.07 -2.41 1.06
N ALA A 117 -7.20 -3.41 1.26
CA ALA A 117 -6.44 -3.53 2.50
C ALA A 117 -5.56 -2.30 2.75
N ALA A 118 -4.85 -1.81 1.72
CA ALA A 118 -4.06 -0.58 1.81
C ALA A 118 -4.95 0.64 2.12
N LEU A 119 -6.14 0.76 1.51
CA LEU A 119 -7.08 1.84 1.81
C LEU A 119 -7.57 1.80 3.26
N LEU A 120 -7.89 0.62 3.79
CA LEU A 120 -8.30 0.47 5.19
C LEU A 120 -7.19 0.86 6.16
N MET A 121 -5.93 0.55 5.85
CA MET A 121 -4.78 1.07 6.61
C MET A 121 -4.76 2.60 6.61
N LEU A 122 -4.87 3.23 5.43
CA LEU A 122 -4.86 4.69 5.30
C LEU A 122 -6.02 5.34 6.07
N LEU A 123 -7.21 4.76 6.04
CA LEU A 123 -8.36 5.28 6.79
C LEU A 123 -8.16 5.14 8.30
N THR A 124 -7.64 3.99 8.76
CA THR A 124 -7.33 3.78 10.18
C THR A 124 -6.25 4.74 10.67
N VAL A 125 -5.19 4.96 9.88
CA VAL A 125 -4.14 5.94 10.19
C VAL A 125 -4.73 7.34 10.41
N VAL A 126 -5.68 7.76 9.57
CA VAL A 126 -6.35 9.06 9.72
C VAL A 126 -7.21 9.11 10.99
N ASP A 127 -7.93 8.03 11.29
CA ASP A 127 -8.77 7.89 12.50
C ASP A 127 -7.93 7.96 13.78
N GLU A 128 -6.72 7.39 13.75
CA GLU A 128 -5.74 7.44 14.84
C GLU A 128 -4.96 8.79 14.92
N GLY A 129 -5.31 9.77 14.09
CA GLY A 129 -4.66 11.09 14.08
C GLY A 129 -3.24 11.10 13.51
N LEU A 130 -2.82 10.01 12.86
CA LEU A 130 -1.52 9.87 12.20
C LEU A 130 -1.54 10.40 10.76
N GLY A 131 -0.36 10.44 10.13
CA GLY A 131 -0.15 10.71 8.72
C GLY A 131 0.30 9.46 7.98
N ALA A 132 -0.07 9.35 6.70
CA ALA A 132 0.40 8.30 5.82
C ALA A 132 0.45 8.73 4.36
N CYS A 133 1.34 8.08 3.60
CA CYS A 133 1.40 8.20 2.15
C CYS A 133 1.50 6.81 1.51
N PHE A 134 0.60 6.51 0.56
CA PHE A 134 0.76 5.36 -0.33
C PHE A 134 1.58 5.78 -1.55
N PHE A 135 2.62 5.02 -1.89
CA PHE A 135 3.50 5.30 -3.01
C PHE A 135 3.94 4.01 -3.73
N GLY A 136 4.32 4.14 -5.00
CA GLY A 136 4.77 3.00 -5.80
C GLY A 136 6.24 2.66 -5.55
N ILE A 137 6.58 1.37 -5.71
CA ILE A 137 7.97 0.90 -5.88
C ILE A 137 8.24 0.85 -7.38
N ALA A 138 9.32 1.47 -7.84
CA ALA A 138 9.65 1.48 -9.26
C ALA A 138 9.83 0.05 -9.81
N PRO A 139 9.33 -0.28 -11.01
CA PRO A 139 9.37 -1.65 -11.55
C PRO A 139 10.78 -2.27 -11.55
N GLY A 140 11.80 -1.49 -11.89
CA GLY A 140 13.20 -1.95 -11.86
C GLY A 140 13.77 -2.24 -10.46
N ARG A 141 13.07 -1.85 -9.39
CA ARG A 141 13.46 -2.06 -8.00
C ARG A 141 12.76 -3.24 -7.32
N ILE A 142 11.70 -3.76 -7.92
CA ILE A 142 10.91 -4.85 -7.33
C ILE A 142 11.76 -6.11 -7.07
N ALA A 143 12.62 -6.48 -8.01
CA ALA A 143 13.49 -7.66 -7.85
C ALA A 143 14.48 -7.49 -6.68
N GLY A 144 15.11 -6.31 -6.56
CA GLY A 144 16.00 -5.97 -5.44
C GLY A 144 15.28 -5.97 -4.10
N PHE A 145 14.08 -5.39 -4.05
CA PHE A 145 13.22 -5.40 -2.86
C PHE A 145 12.89 -6.84 -2.43
N ARG A 146 12.44 -7.68 -3.37
CA ARG A 146 12.12 -9.08 -3.09
C ARG A 146 13.32 -9.84 -2.53
N ALA A 147 14.48 -9.70 -3.16
CA ALA A 147 15.72 -10.37 -2.72
C ALA A 147 16.12 -9.91 -1.31
N ALA A 148 16.04 -8.62 -1.03
CA ALA A 148 16.44 -8.05 0.26
C ALA A 148 15.55 -8.48 1.43
N PHE A 149 14.24 -8.60 1.19
CA PHE A 149 13.24 -8.95 2.21
C PHE A 149 12.78 -10.41 2.16
N GLY A 150 13.33 -11.24 1.29
CA GLY A 150 12.96 -12.65 1.16
C GLY A 150 11.51 -12.84 0.67
N VAL A 151 10.96 -11.89 -0.10
CA VAL A 151 9.57 -11.96 -0.59
C VAL A 151 9.46 -13.04 -1.67
N PRO A 152 8.58 -14.06 -1.48
CA PRO A 152 8.37 -15.12 -2.45
C PRO A 152 7.92 -14.61 -3.83
N ASP A 153 8.27 -15.34 -4.89
CA ASP A 153 7.89 -14.98 -6.27
C ASP A 153 6.37 -14.96 -6.51
N ALA A 154 5.61 -15.69 -5.71
CA ALA A 154 4.16 -15.70 -5.77
C ALA A 154 3.51 -14.39 -5.31
N LEU A 155 4.24 -13.56 -4.55
CA LEU A 155 3.76 -12.30 -4.00
C LEU A 155 4.25 -11.10 -4.81
N THR A 156 3.39 -10.12 -5.06
CA THR A 156 3.73 -8.91 -5.81
C THR A 156 3.44 -7.67 -4.98
N PRO A 157 4.44 -6.80 -4.70
CA PRO A 157 4.18 -5.54 -4.03
C PRO A 157 3.37 -4.61 -4.94
N ILE A 158 2.23 -4.10 -4.45
CA ILE A 158 1.42 -3.13 -5.19
C ILE A 158 1.84 -1.67 -4.91
N GLY A 159 2.69 -1.47 -3.95
CA GLY A 159 3.20 -0.19 -3.46
C GLY A 159 3.65 -0.32 -2.02
N ALA A 160 3.87 0.80 -1.35
CA ALA A 160 4.21 0.87 0.06
C ALA A 160 3.42 1.99 0.75
N VAL A 161 3.20 1.86 2.04
CA VAL A 161 2.55 2.86 2.89
C VAL A 161 3.55 3.32 3.94
N SER A 162 3.98 4.58 3.87
CA SER A 162 4.71 5.23 4.97
C SER A 162 3.72 5.74 6.01
N ILE A 163 3.99 5.50 7.29
CA ILE A 163 3.09 5.83 8.40
C ILE A 163 3.90 6.47 9.53
N GLY A 164 3.35 7.52 10.16
CA GLY A 164 3.98 8.17 11.30
C GLY A 164 3.16 9.34 11.82
N HIS A 165 3.69 10.02 12.82
CA HIS A 165 3.09 11.26 13.32
C HIS A 165 3.32 12.37 12.29
N ARG A 166 2.31 13.22 12.08
CA ARG A 166 2.40 14.35 11.15
C ARG A 166 3.41 15.35 11.63
N ALA A 167 4.41 15.67 10.82
CA ALA A 167 5.21 16.86 10.96
C ALA A 167 4.49 18.06 10.33
N HIS A 168 4.94 19.26 10.62
CA HIS A 168 4.36 20.46 10.03
C HIS A 168 4.68 20.50 8.53
N ASP A 169 3.63 20.36 7.71
CA ASP A 169 3.74 20.37 6.24
C ASP A 169 2.69 21.33 5.65
N ALA A 170 3.11 22.09 4.66
CA ALA A 170 2.19 22.91 3.89
C ALA A 170 1.55 22.08 2.78
N PRO A 171 0.21 22.14 2.61
CA PRO A 171 -0.46 21.43 1.52
C PRO A 171 0.15 21.80 0.16
N SER A 172 0.36 20.79 -0.70
CA SER A 172 0.84 21.06 -2.06
C SER A 172 -0.11 22.02 -2.80
N PRO A 173 0.39 23.14 -3.34
CA PRO A 173 -0.44 24.14 -4.02
C PRO A 173 -1.11 23.59 -5.28
N SER A 174 -0.65 22.48 -5.83
CA SER A 174 -1.22 21.85 -7.03
C SER A 174 -2.50 21.05 -6.77
N ILE A 175 -2.77 20.64 -5.52
CA ILE A 175 -3.90 19.75 -5.18
C ILE A 175 -5.27 20.41 -5.44
N PRO A 176 -5.55 21.66 -5.00
CA PRO A 176 -6.86 22.28 -5.20
C PRO A 176 -7.28 22.35 -6.67
N GLY A 177 -6.35 22.71 -7.57
CA GLY A 177 -6.62 22.84 -9.01
C GLY A 177 -6.80 21.50 -9.74
N ARG A 178 -6.40 20.36 -9.13
CA ARG A 178 -6.53 19.02 -9.72
C ARG A 178 -7.72 18.23 -9.20
N ARG A 179 -8.38 18.70 -8.14
CA ARG A 179 -9.54 18.01 -7.57
C ARG A 179 -10.73 18.09 -8.52
N ARG A 180 -11.19 16.94 -8.99
CA ARG A 180 -12.36 16.84 -9.86
C ARG A 180 -13.64 17.18 -9.06
N GLN A 181 -14.57 17.88 -9.70
CA GLN A 181 -15.88 18.16 -9.11
C GLN A 181 -16.74 16.89 -9.13
N PRO A 182 -17.59 16.65 -8.10
CA PRO A 182 -18.46 15.48 -8.05
C PRO A 182 -19.28 15.28 -9.33
N GLY A 183 -19.89 16.34 -9.88
CA GLY A 183 -20.69 16.29 -11.11
C GLY A 183 -19.93 15.89 -12.38
N SER A 184 -18.58 15.85 -12.33
CA SER A 184 -17.76 15.39 -13.47
C SER A 184 -17.34 13.92 -13.35
N VAL A 185 -17.69 13.24 -12.26
CA VAL A 185 -17.25 11.85 -11.98
C VAL A 185 -18.37 10.97 -11.42
N VAL A 186 -19.49 11.58 -10.98
CA VAL A 186 -20.64 10.85 -10.46
C VAL A 186 -21.78 10.97 -11.48
N HIS A 187 -22.20 9.84 -12.01
CA HIS A 187 -23.27 9.76 -12.99
C HIS A 187 -24.43 8.94 -12.40
N HIS A 188 -25.65 9.47 -12.45
CA HIS A 188 -26.84 8.82 -11.89
C HIS A 188 -27.59 8.05 -12.98
N GLY A 189 -27.62 6.73 -12.87
CA GLY A 189 -28.34 5.82 -13.76
C GLY A 189 -27.65 5.56 -15.10
N ARG A 190 -27.17 6.57 -15.79
CA ARG A 190 -26.50 6.46 -17.10
C ARG A 190 -25.28 7.37 -17.15
N TYR A 191 -24.30 6.99 -17.99
CA TYR A 191 -23.13 7.82 -18.27
C TYR A 191 -23.53 9.02 -19.14
#